data_92a1525e178cce14b2a6575a818f755a
#
_entry.id   92a1525e178cce14b2a6575a818f755a
#
_cell.length_a   1.000
_cell.length_b   1.000
_cell.length_c   1.000
_cell.angle_alpha   90.00
_cell.angle_beta   90.00
_cell.angle_gamma   90.00
#
_symmetry.space_group_name_H-M   'P 1'
#
loop_
_entity.id
_entity.type
_entity.pdbx_description
1 polymer ?
#
loop_
_entity_poly.entity_id
_entity_poly.type
_entity_poly.pdbx_seq_one_letter_code
_entity_poly.pdbx_strand_id
1 'polypeptide(L)'
;MADLGWWAPWVGTLLFAVGVALHFAAPLRVLPWLFAVCLAARVGLQIGDAANSPYLAAVCGAVLMALVAEWAAAHSTGPPRLVTFSPTFILLIPGALALTGLTQVFGPERAIGFADLATALFVIVAIAVGLMIGLGLYETGAKLLGQRAPEM
;
A
#
# COMPACT_ATOMS: atom_id res chain seq x y z
N MET A 1 2.57 27.27 0.53
CA MET A 1 2.92 26.03 -0.20
C MET A 1 1.98 25.96 -1.38
N ALA A 2 2.51 25.80 -2.60
CA ALA A 2 1.65 25.70 -3.77
C ALA A 2 0.78 24.44 -3.60
N ASP A 3 -0.54 24.61 -3.67
CA ASP A 3 -1.47 23.49 -3.68
C ASP A 3 -1.22 22.68 -4.96
N LEU A 4 -0.38 21.68 -4.81
CA LEU A 4 -0.15 20.68 -5.84
C LEU A 4 -1.46 19.93 -6.06
N GLY A 5 -2.32 20.37 -6.93
CA GLY A 5 -3.69 19.92 -7.16
C GLY A 5 -3.95 18.43 -6.92
N TRP A 6 -5.21 18.01 -6.96
CA TRP A 6 -5.68 16.63 -6.72
C TRP A 6 -4.94 15.52 -7.51
N TRP A 7 -4.25 15.90 -8.59
CA TRP A 7 -3.47 14.99 -9.46
C TRP A 7 -2.08 14.62 -8.90
N ALA A 8 -1.50 15.46 -8.02
CA ALA A 8 -0.14 15.26 -7.52
C ALA A 8 0.10 13.91 -6.84
N PRO A 9 -0.81 13.40 -5.99
CA PRO A 9 -0.64 12.09 -5.38
C PRO A 9 -0.64 10.94 -6.40
N TRP A 10 -1.38 11.08 -7.50
CA TRP A 10 -1.43 10.09 -8.58
C TRP A 10 -0.11 10.03 -9.34
N VAL A 11 0.40 11.19 -9.72
CA VAL A 11 1.72 11.29 -10.36
C VAL A 11 2.82 10.78 -9.44
N GLY A 12 2.76 11.12 -8.14
CA GLY A 12 3.70 10.60 -7.15
C GLY A 12 3.68 9.08 -7.06
N THR A 13 2.50 8.44 -7.08
CA THR A 13 2.36 6.99 -7.08
C THR A 13 2.96 6.35 -8.35
N LEU A 14 2.75 6.96 -9.52
CA LEU A 14 3.32 6.46 -10.77
C LEU A 14 4.86 6.60 -10.77
N LEU A 15 5.39 7.75 -10.35
CA LEU A 15 6.83 7.95 -10.23
C LEU A 15 7.46 6.99 -9.22
N PHE A 16 6.78 6.75 -8.10
CA PHE A 16 7.21 5.75 -7.13
C PHE A 16 7.29 4.36 -7.75
N ALA A 17 6.25 3.92 -8.48
CA ALA A 17 6.23 2.62 -9.12
C ALA A 17 7.37 2.46 -10.14
N VAL A 18 7.66 3.50 -10.94
CA VAL A 18 8.81 3.52 -11.86
C VAL A 18 10.12 3.45 -11.08
N GLY A 19 10.29 4.27 -10.04
CA GLY A 19 11.50 4.30 -9.23
C GLY A 19 11.80 2.95 -8.58
N VAL A 20 10.77 2.30 -8.04
CA VAL A 20 10.88 0.97 -7.44
C VAL A 20 11.21 -0.09 -8.49
N ALA A 21 10.55 -0.04 -9.67
CA ALA A 21 10.85 -0.96 -10.76
C ALA A 21 12.31 -0.85 -11.22
N LEU A 22 12.83 0.36 -11.31
CA LEU A 22 14.24 0.61 -11.63
C LEU A 22 15.17 0.11 -10.52
N HIS A 23 14.82 0.36 -9.26
CA HIS A 23 15.62 -0.06 -8.09
C HIS A 23 15.77 -1.59 -8.01
N PHE A 24 14.68 -2.32 -8.27
CA PHE A 24 14.70 -3.79 -8.26
C PHE A 24 15.08 -4.42 -9.62
N ALA A 25 15.49 -3.60 -10.60
CA ALA A 25 15.77 -4.05 -11.97
C ALA A 25 14.63 -4.93 -12.54
N ALA A 26 13.39 -4.57 -12.26
CA ALA A 26 12.21 -5.34 -12.64
C ALA A 26 12.07 -5.38 -14.17
N PRO A 27 11.77 -6.54 -14.77
CA PRO A 27 11.58 -6.62 -16.21
C PRO A 27 10.34 -5.81 -16.63
N LEU A 28 10.40 -5.15 -17.80
CA LEU A 28 9.35 -4.26 -18.30
C LEU A 28 7.95 -4.91 -18.34
N ARG A 29 7.88 -6.23 -18.50
CA ARG A 29 6.63 -7.01 -18.47
C ARG A 29 5.92 -6.97 -17.11
N VAL A 30 6.63 -6.68 -16.03
CA VAL A 30 6.06 -6.60 -14.67
C VAL A 30 5.50 -5.21 -14.38
N LEU A 31 5.96 -4.17 -15.09
CA LEU A 31 5.54 -2.79 -14.85
C LEU A 31 4.02 -2.60 -14.82
N PRO A 32 3.23 -3.08 -15.79
CA PRO A 32 1.79 -2.85 -15.77
C PRO A 32 1.12 -3.45 -14.53
N TRP A 33 1.59 -4.59 -14.07
CA TRP A 33 1.09 -5.23 -12.85
C TRP A 33 1.47 -4.43 -11.60
N LEU A 34 2.69 -3.94 -11.54
CA LEU A 34 3.15 -3.09 -10.44
C LEU A 34 2.34 -1.79 -10.38
N PHE A 35 2.08 -1.15 -11.53
CA PHE A 35 1.21 0.02 -11.60
C PHE A 35 -0.20 -0.29 -11.10
N ALA A 36 -0.79 -1.40 -11.52
CA ALA A 36 -2.13 -1.79 -11.11
C ALA A 36 -2.22 -1.95 -9.58
N VAL A 37 -1.24 -2.63 -8.97
CA VAL A 37 -1.21 -2.84 -7.50
C VAL A 37 -0.96 -1.52 -6.75
N CYS A 38 -0.04 -0.66 -7.23
CA CYS A 38 0.20 0.65 -6.62
C CYS A 38 -1.03 1.57 -6.72
N LEU A 39 -1.72 1.58 -7.86
CA LEU A 39 -2.94 2.36 -8.06
C LEU A 39 -4.08 1.84 -7.18
N ALA A 40 -4.23 0.52 -7.03
CA ALA A 40 -5.21 -0.08 -6.13
C ALA A 40 -4.97 0.34 -4.68
N ALA A 41 -3.72 0.29 -4.22
CA ALA A 41 -3.34 0.79 -2.90
C ALA A 41 -3.70 2.28 -2.74
N ARG A 42 -3.42 3.10 -3.77
CA ARG A 42 -3.73 4.53 -3.76
C ARG A 42 -5.23 4.81 -3.69
N VAL A 43 -6.03 4.08 -4.48
CA VAL A 43 -7.50 4.18 -4.41
C VAL A 43 -8.01 3.82 -3.03
N GLY A 44 -7.51 2.73 -2.44
CA GLY A 44 -7.88 2.32 -1.09
C GLY A 44 -7.55 3.37 -0.03
N LEU A 45 -6.37 3.99 -0.11
CA LEU A 45 -6.00 5.11 0.74
C LEU A 45 -7.00 6.27 0.64
N GLN A 46 -7.40 6.66 -0.59
CA GLN A 46 -8.38 7.74 -0.78
C GLN A 46 -9.76 7.41 -0.23
N ILE A 47 -10.21 6.16 -0.37
CA ILE A 47 -11.50 5.71 0.19
C ILE A 47 -11.49 5.83 1.72
N GLY A 48 -10.40 5.41 2.35
CA GLY A 48 -10.26 5.50 3.80
C GLY A 48 -10.04 6.94 4.29
N ASP A 49 -9.34 7.78 3.53
CA ASP A 49 -9.13 9.20 3.83
C ASP A 49 -10.47 9.98 3.86
N ALA A 50 -11.46 9.57 3.05
CA ALA A 50 -12.80 10.16 3.08
C ALA A 50 -13.51 10.00 4.44
N ALA A 51 -13.07 9.04 5.26
CA ALA A 51 -13.54 8.86 6.64
C ALA A 51 -12.71 9.66 7.68
N ASN A 52 -11.81 10.53 7.25
CA ASN A 52 -10.88 11.31 8.11
C ASN A 52 -10.12 10.47 9.13
N SER A 53 -9.77 9.23 8.77
CA SER A 53 -9.03 8.31 9.64
C SER A 53 -7.83 7.71 8.92
N PRO A 54 -6.60 7.98 9.38
CA PRO A 54 -5.39 7.41 8.79
C PRO A 54 -5.36 5.87 8.91
N TYR A 55 -6.02 5.34 9.93
CA TYR A 55 -6.10 3.89 10.14
C TYR A 55 -7.01 3.22 9.11
N LEU A 56 -8.19 3.81 8.84
CA LEU A 56 -9.09 3.30 7.80
C LEU A 56 -8.47 3.44 6.41
N ALA A 57 -7.77 4.53 6.13
CA ALA A 57 -7.02 4.69 4.89
C ALA A 57 -6.00 3.56 4.72
N ALA A 58 -5.23 3.26 5.76
CA ALA A 58 -4.24 2.18 5.74
C ALA A 58 -4.88 0.80 5.52
N VAL A 59 -5.98 0.51 6.23
CA VAL A 59 -6.72 -0.76 6.05
C VAL A 59 -7.25 -0.89 4.63
N CYS A 60 -7.97 0.11 4.12
CA CYS A 60 -8.55 0.08 2.76
C CYS A 60 -7.46 -0.03 1.69
N GLY A 61 -6.36 0.72 1.86
CA GLY A 61 -5.20 0.65 0.96
C GLY A 61 -4.60 -0.75 0.92
N ALA A 62 -4.39 -1.36 2.09
CA ALA A 62 -3.84 -2.70 2.22
C ALA A 62 -4.77 -3.79 1.66
N VAL A 63 -6.08 -3.68 1.90
CA VAL A 63 -7.09 -4.61 1.37
C VAL A 63 -7.08 -4.59 -0.16
N LEU A 64 -7.20 -3.41 -0.78
CA LEU A 64 -7.23 -3.32 -2.24
C LEU A 64 -5.91 -3.73 -2.87
N MET A 65 -4.78 -3.38 -2.24
CA MET A 65 -3.46 -3.83 -2.65
C MET A 65 -3.37 -5.36 -2.69
N ALA A 66 -3.79 -6.03 -1.61
CA ALA A 66 -3.74 -7.48 -1.50
C ALA A 66 -4.63 -8.16 -2.56
N LEU A 67 -5.87 -7.70 -2.74
CA LEU A 67 -6.80 -8.25 -3.73
C LEU A 67 -6.22 -8.18 -5.14
N VAL A 68 -5.67 -7.02 -5.54
CA VAL A 68 -5.13 -6.85 -6.90
C VAL A 68 -3.80 -7.58 -7.06
N ALA A 69 -2.97 -7.68 -6.02
CA ALA A 69 -1.72 -8.45 -6.08
C ALA A 69 -1.97 -9.96 -6.24
N GLU A 70 -2.93 -10.52 -5.53
CA GLU A 70 -3.33 -11.93 -5.67
C GLU A 70 -3.99 -12.19 -7.04
N TRP A 71 -4.86 -11.26 -7.49
CA TRP A 71 -5.43 -11.35 -8.83
C TRP A 71 -4.36 -11.32 -9.92
N ALA A 72 -3.35 -10.45 -9.80
CA ALA A 72 -2.22 -10.37 -10.71
C ALA A 72 -1.42 -11.67 -10.71
N ALA A 73 -1.12 -12.24 -9.54
CA ALA A 73 -0.39 -13.49 -9.39
C ALA A 73 -1.15 -14.71 -9.95
N ALA A 74 -2.48 -14.67 -9.96
CA ALA A 74 -3.31 -15.72 -10.53
C ALA A 74 -3.33 -15.72 -12.07
N HIS A 75 -2.88 -14.65 -12.72
CA HIS A 75 -2.81 -14.58 -14.18
C HIS A 75 -1.59 -15.32 -14.72
N SER A 76 -1.76 -16.01 -15.86
CA SER A 76 -0.69 -16.79 -16.52
C SER A 76 0.54 -15.96 -16.92
N THR A 77 0.36 -14.65 -17.13
CA THR A 77 1.42 -13.68 -17.44
C THR A 77 1.81 -12.83 -16.25
N GLY A 78 1.14 -13.02 -15.10
CA GLY A 78 1.38 -12.25 -13.88
C GLY A 78 2.71 -12.62 -13.22
N PRO A 79 3.35 -11.67 -12.55
CA PRO A 79 4.54 -11.94 -11.76
C PRO A 79 4.15 -12.66 -10.45
N PRO A 80 5.11 -13.37 -9.81
CA PRO A 80 4.91 -13.86 -8.46
C PRO A 80 4.47 -12.72 -7.53
N ARG A 81 3.51 -13.00 -6.62
CA ARG A 81 2.94 -11.96 -5.74
C ARG A 81 3.98 -11.14 -4.97
N LEU A 82 5.09 -11.75 -4.55
CA LEU A 82 6.16 -11.05 -3.86
C LEU A 82 6.78 -9.91 -4.67
N VAL A 83 6.78 -10.01 -5.99
CA VAL A 83 7.38 -9.01 -6.89
C VAL A 83 6.52 -7.74 -6.95
N THR A 84 5.21 -7.85 -6.85
CA THR A 84 4.29 -6.70 -6.83
C THR A 84 3.94 -6.25 -5.42
N PHE A 85 3.91 -7.19 -4.48
CA PHE A 85 3.51 -6.95 -3.10
C PHE A 85 4.58 -6.17 -2.31
N SER A 86 5.85 -6.63 -2.32
CA SER A 86 6.92 -6.00 -1.54
C SER A 86 7.12 -4.51 -1.84
N PRO A 87 7.23 -4.10 -3.12
CA PRO A 87 7.38 -2.68 -3.44
C PRO A 87 6.17 -1.85 -3.03
N THR A 88 4.97 -2.37 -3.29
CA THR A 88 3.74 -1.64 -2.99
C THR A 88 3.50 -1.53 -1.48
N PHE A 89 3.94 -2.52 -0.71
CA PHE A 89 3.89 -2.47 0.75
C PHE A 89 4.70 -1.27 1.29
N ILE A 90 5.87 -0.96 0.69
CA ILE A 90 6.68 0.21 1.06
C ILE A 90 5.90 1.51 0.86
N LEU A 91 5.02 1.59 -0.15
CA LEU A 91 4.18 2.76 -0.40
C LEU A 91 3.20 3.04 0.75
N LEU A 92 2.72 1.98 1.43
CA LEU A 92 1.76 2.10 2.53
C LEU A 92 2.43 2.45 3.87
N ILE A 93 3.73 2.18 4.03
CA ILE A 93 4.43 2.45 5.28
C ILE A 93 4.46 3.96 5.55
N PRO A 94 4.03 4.41 6.73
CA PRO A 94 3.99 5.83 7.09
C PRO A 94 5.39 6.39 7.42
N GLY A 95 6.34 6.22 6.47
CA GLY A 95 7.74 6.58 6.70
C GLY A 95 7.96 8.06 6.94
N ALA A 96 7.23 8.92 6.22
CA ALA A 96 7.31 10.37 6.43
C ALA A 96 6.79 10.77 7.82
N LEU A 97 5.67 10.19 8.27
CA LEU A 97 5.11 10.45 9.60
C LEU A 97 6.06 9.98 10.71
N ALA A 98 6.64 8.78 10.54
CA ALA A 98 7.60 8.24 11.49
C ALA A 98 8.87 9.10 11.58
N LEU A 99 9.38 9.58 10.43
CA LEU A 99 10.56 10.44 10.39
C LEU A 99 10.26 11.82 11.01
N THR A 100 9.13 12.42 10.69
CA THR A 100 8.69 13.70 11.30
C THR A 100 8.53 13.54 12.80
N GLY A 101 7.84 12.51 13.26
CA GLY A 101 7.69 12.21 14.68
C GLY A 101 9.04 12.06 15.39
N LEU A 102 9.99 11.32 14.77
CA LEU A 102 11.32 11.15 15.33
C LEU A 102 12.07 12.47 15.47
N THR A 103 12.04 13.32 14.45
CA THR A 103 12.71 14.65 14.51
C THR A 103 12.09 15.56 15.56
N GLN A 104 10.77 15.52 15.75
CA GLN A 104 10.04 16.32 16.75
C GLN A 104 10.32 15.85 18.18
N VAL A 105 10.51 14.54 18.42
CA VAL A 105 10.89 14.02 19.75
C VAL A 105 12.18 14.64 20.26
N PHE A 106 13.15 14.92 19.37
CA PHE A 106 14.41 15.58 19.73
C PHE A 106 14.32 17.11 19.69
N GLY A 107 13.19 17.67 19.26
CA GLY A 107 12.92 19.11 19.19
C GLY A 107 12.10 19.63 20.38
N PRO A 108 11.61 20.88 20.25
CA PRO A 108 10.76 21.50 21.29
C PRO A 108 9.36 20.87 21.39
N GLU A 109 8.89 20.18 20.35
CA GLU A 109 7.52 19.62 20.22
C GLU A 109 7.46 18.12 20.53
N ARG A 110 8.14 17.70 21.61
CA ARG A 110 8.28 16.27 21.96
C ARG A 110 6.95 15.52 22.07
N ALA A 111 5.93 16.16 22.64
CA ALA A 111 4.62 15.52 22.82
C ALA A 111 3.96 15.18 21.48
N ILE A 112 4.08 16.07 20.49
CA ILE A 112 3.58 15.85 19.13
C ILE A 112 4.38 14.73 18.47
N GLY A 113 5.71 14.74 18.61
CA GLY A 113 6.58 13.70 18.06
C GLY A 113 6.24 12.29 18.57
N PHE A 114 5.95 12.13 19.87
CA PHE A 114 5.50 10.84 20.41
C PHE A 114 4.12 10.43 19.88
N ALA A 115 3.18 11.38 19.71
CA ALA A 115 1.88 11.10 19.13
C ALA A 115 1.99 10.64 17.66
N ASP A 116 2.86 11.26 16.87
CA ASP A 116 3.11 10.90 15.49
C ASP A 116 3.76 9.51 15.37
N LEU A 117 4.72 9.19 16.24
CA LEU A 117 5.32 7.85 16.28
C LEU A 117 4.30 6.77 16.68
N ALA A 118 3.46 7.06 17.68
CA ALA A 118 2.40 6.15 18.06
C ALA A 118 1.40 5.93 16.90
N THR A 119 1.01 7.01 16.22
CA THR A 119 0.14 6.95 15.05
C THR A 119 0.77 6.11 13.94
N ALA A 120 2.07 6.31 13.64
CA ALA A 120 2.78 5.51 12.65
C ALA A 120 2.77 4.01 13.00
N LEU A 121 2.97 3.67 14.27
CA LEU A 121 2.92 2.28 14.75
C LEU A 121 1.53 1.66 14.56
N PHE A 122 0.46 2.38 14.95
CA PHE A 122 -0.91 1.91 14.75
C PHE A 122 -1.29 1.78 13.27
N VAL A 123 -0.78 2.66 12.40
CA VAL A 123 -0.95 2.54 10.95
C VAL A 123 -0.30 1.26 10.42
N ILE A 124 0.89 0.89 10.90
CA ILE A 124 1.53 -0.38 10.52
C ILE A 124 0.66 -1.58 10.92
N VAL A 125 0.10 -1.57 12.14
CA VAL A 125 -0.84 -2.61 12.58
C VAL A 125 -2.10 -2.63 11.70
N ALA A 126 -2.65 -1.47 11.36
CA ALA A 126 -3.79 -1.34 10.47
C ALA A 126 -3.52 -1.92 9.08
N ILE A 127 -2.32 -1.68 8.52
CA ILE A 127 -1.88 -2.29 7.26
C ILE A 127 -1.87 -3.82 7.38
N ALA A 128 -1.28 -4.36 8.45
CA ALA A 128 -1.24 -5.82 8.65
C ALA A 128 -2.65 -6.43 8.72
N VAL A 129 -3.56 -5.80 9.46
CA VAL A 129 -4.98 -6.23 9.52
C VAL A 129 -5.63 -6.13 8.14
N GLY A 130 -5.42 -5.04 7.41
CA GLY A 130 -5.94 -4.85 6.05
C GLY A 130 -5.46 -5.94 5.08
N LEU A 131 -4.18 -6.30 5.16
CA LEU A 131 -3.62 -7.39 4.35
C LEU A 131 -4.28 -8.73 4.67
N MET A 132 -4.44 -9.07 5.95
CA MET A 132 -5.10 -10.31 6.35
C MET A 132 -6.56 -10.38 5.84
N ILE A 133 -7.29 -9.26 5.94
CA ILE A 133 -8.65 -9.16 5.40
C ILE A 133 -8.64 -9.33 3.88
N GLY A 134 -7.76 -8.63 3.15
CA GLY A 134 -7.67 -8.70 1.70
C GLY A 134 -7.35 -10.11 1.19
N LEU A 135 -6.39 -10.78 1.80
CA LEU A 135 -6.03 -12.17 1.49
C LEU A 135 -7.21 -13.12 1.76
N GLY A 136 -7.84 -13.00 2.93
CA GLY A 136 -9.00 -13.84 3.29
C GLY A 136 -10.20 -13.63 2.36
N LEU A 137 -10.46 -12.39 1.92
CA LEU A 137 -11.50 -12.09 0.95
C LEU A 137 -11.20 -12.71 -0.41
N TYR A 138 -9.95 -12.64 -0.87
CA TYR A 138 -9.54 -13.26 -2.12
C TYR A 138 -9.70 -14.77 -2.09
N GLU A 139 -9.21 -15.45 -1.06
CA GLU A 139 -9.35 -16.91 -0.89
C GLU A 139 -10.82 -17.35 -0.85
N THR A 140 -11.64 -16.62 -0.11
CA THR A 140 -13.08 -16.91 -0.02
C THR A 140 -13.76 -16.74 -1.36
N GLY A 141 -13.46 -15.64 -2.08
CA GLY A 141 -13.97 -15.36 -3.41
C GLY A 141 -13.53 -16.43 -4.42
N ALA A 142 -12.27 -16.84 -4.40
CA ALA A 142 -11.74 -17.88 -5.29
C ALA A 142 -12.44 -19.24 -5.06
N LYS A 143 -12.67 -19.61 -3.80
CA LYS A 143 -13.41 -20.85 -3.44
C LYS A 143 -14.86 -20.82 -3.93
N LEU A 144 -15.55 -19.69 -3.82
CA LEU A 144 -16.93 -19.53 -4.29
C LEU A 144 -17.04 -19.60 -5.82
N LEU A 145 -16.00 -19.15 -6.53
CA LEU A 145 -15.94 -19.19 -7.99
C LEU A 145 -15.40 -20.53 -8.54
N GLY A 146 -15.12 -21.53 -7.68
CA GLY A 146 -14.57 -22.82 -8.08
C GLY A 146 -13.15 -22.76 -8.65
N GLN A 147 -12.46 -21.65 -8.46
CA GLN A 147 -11.06 -21.50 -8.85
C GLN A 147 -10.17 -22.10 -7.74
N ARG A 148 -9.18 -22.90 -8.13
CA ARG A 148 -8.19 -23.38 -7.17
C ARG A 148 -7.38 -22.18 -6.70
N ALA A 149 -7.39 -21.94 -5.38
CA ALA A 149 -6.46 -21.00 -4.78
C ALA A 149 -5.02 -21.46 -5.12
N PRO A 150 -4.11 -20.55 -5.49
CA PRO A 150 -2.71 -20.92 -5.68
C PRO A 150 -2.19 -21.50 -4.36
N GLU A 151 -1.67 -22.73 -4.41
CA GLU A 151 -1.05 -23.37 -3.25
C GLU A 151 0.13 -22.50 -2.78
N MET A 152 0.16 -22.24 -1.47
CA MET A 152 1.22 -21.46 -0.82
C MET A 152 2.53 -22.24 -0.78
#